data_a796f2efc976945377273ca13016d1d3
#
_entry.id   a796f2efc976945377273ca13016d1d3
#
_cell.length_a   1.000
_cell.length_b   1.000
_cell.length_c   1.000
_cell.angle_alpha   90.00
_cell.angle_beta   90.00
_cell.angle_gamma   90.00
#
_symmetry.space_group_name_H-M   'P 1'
#
loop_
_entity.id
_entity.type
_entity.pdbx_description
1 polymer ?
#
loop_
_entity_poly.entity_id
_entity_poly.type
_entity_poly.pdbx_seq_one_letter_code
_entity_poly.pdbx_strand_id
1 'polypeptide(L)'
;VSITDATAYSAEDADITLQLHRCLHPRVAADPRLDRVYTTIEMPVRQILFEMEREGVMLDTALLAAQSAELGAKVMALEDQAYRLAGQPFNLGSPKHIGDILFTQKGLPVIKKTPGGAPSTDEEVLEKLALDYPLPKTLLEYRTVSKLKSTYTDKLPRMVNPKTGRVHTNYGQATAVTGRLASNDPNLQNIPVRTVAGRRIREAFVAPSGH
;
A
#
# COMPACT_ATOMS: atom_id res chain seq x y z
N VAL A 1 -25.57 -17.41 -5.16
CA VAL A 1 -26.69 -16.49 -4.89
C VAL A 1 -27.70 -16.69 -6.00
N SER A 2 -28.98 -16.83 -5.66
CA SER A 2 -30.05 -16.96 -6.69
C SER A 2 -30.24 -15.65 -7.44
N ILE A 3 -30.78 -15.71 -8.68
CA ILE A 3 -31.08 -14.49 -9.44
C ILE A 3 -32.09 -13.63 -8.67
N THR A 4 -33.06 -14.26 -8.01
CA THR A 4 -34.11 -13.58 -7.21
C THR A 4 -33.47 -12.78 -6.06
N ASP A 5 -32.55 -13.38 -5.29
CA ASP A 5 -31.86 -12.69 -4.18
C ASP A 5 -30.94 -11.58 -4.69
N ALA A 6 -30.21 -11.84 -5.78
CA ALA A 6 -29.37 -10.84 -6.43
C ALA A 6 -30.20 -9.66 -6.98
N THR A 7 -31.38 -9.91 -7.52
CA THR A 7 -32.29 -8.87 -8.04
C THR A 7 -32.78 -7.97 -6.92
N ALA A 8 -33.23 -8.55 -5.80
CA ALA A 8 -33.70 -7.79 -4.64
C ALA A 8 -32.62 -6.89 -4.09
N TYR A 9 -31.43 -7.44 -3.89
CA TYR A 9 -30.25 -6.70 -3.38
C TYR A 9 -29.85 -5.54 -4.33
N SER A 10 -29.72 -5.82 -5.63
CA SER A 10 -29.33 -4.80 -6.60
C SER A 10 -30.38 -3.70 -6.79
N ALA A 11 -31.67 -4.07 -6.70
CA ALA A 11 -32.75 -3.09 -6.76
C ALA A 11 -32.77 -2.19 -5.53
N GLU A 12 -32.51 -2.73 -4.33
CA GLU A 12 -32.40 -1.97 -3.11
C GLU A 12 -31.23 -0.98 -3.18
N ASP A 13 -30.04 -1.41 -3.64
CA ASP A 13 -28.87 -0.55 -3.82
C ASP A 13 -29.17 0.62 -4.77
N ALA A 14 -29.85 0.38 -5.87
CA ALA A 14 -30.22 1.41 -6.84
C ALA A 14 -31.25 2.40 -6.26
N ASP A 15 -32.27 1.90 -5.55
CA ASP A 15 -33.31 2.73 -4.93
C ASP A 15 -32.73 3.61 -3.81
N ILE A 16 -31.95 3.05 -2.90
CA ILE A 16 -31.29 3.80 -1.82
C ILE A 16 -30.30 4.84 -2.39
N THR A 17 -29.55 4.51 -3.43
CA THR A 17 -28.67 5.48 -4.10
C THR A 17 -29.47 6.66 -4.66
N LEU A 18 -30.60 6.40 -5.31
CA LEU A 18 -31.49 7.46 -5.82
C LEU A 18 -32.08 8.31 -4.68
N GLN A 19 -32.52 7.70 -3.60
CA GLN A 19 -33.04 8.41 -2.42
C GLN A 19 -31.95 9.30 -1.80
N LEU A 20 -30.72 8.81 -1.64
CA LEU A 20 -29.57 9.60 -1.18
C LEU A 20 -29.31 10.78 -2.11
N HIS A 21 -29.31 10.59 -3.41
CA HIS A 21 -29.15 11.68 -4.37
C HIS A 21 -30.24 12.74 -4.19
N ARG A 22 -31.51 12.34 -4.14
CA ARG A 22 -32.65 13.28 -3.95
C ARG A 22 -32.58 14.05 -2.63
N CYS A 23 -32.03 13.45 -1.59
CA CYS A 23 -31.88 14.08 -0.28
C CYS A 23 -30.64 15.01 -0.22
N LEU A 24 -29.51 14.60 -0.77
CA LEU A 24 -28.22 15.29 -0.59
C LEU A 24 -27.96 16.34 -1.69
N HIS A 25 -28.31 16.06 -2.94
CA HIS A 25 -28.02 16.97 -4.06
C HIS A 25 -28.61 18.37 -3.89
N PRO A 26 -29.86 18.56 -3.42
CA PRO A 26 -30.39 19.91 -3.17
C PRO A 26 -29.57 20.69 -2.14
N ARG A 27 -28.99 20.01 -1.14
CA ARG A 27 -28.15 20.62 -0.12
C ARG A 27 -26.80 21.06 -0.67
N VAL A 28 -26.23 20.27 -1.59
CA VAL A 28 -24.99 20.64 -2.31
C VAL A 28 -25.25 21.81 -3.23
N ALA A 29 -26.32 21.78 -4.02
CA ALA A 29 -26.72 22.84 -4.96
C ALA A 29 -27.08 24.15 -4.28
N ALA A 30 -27.50 24.13 -3.01
CA ALA A 30 -27.81 25.34 -2.23
C ALA A 30 -26.55 26.12 -1.80
N ASP A 31 -25.37 25.50 -1.76
CA ASP A 31 -24.09 26.20 -1.50
C ASP A 31 -23.31 26.34 -2.82
N PRO A 32 -23.15 27.56 -3.36
CA PRO A 32 -22.48 27.78 -4.65
C PRO A 32 -21.03 27.27 -4.72
N ARG A 33 -20.35 27.17 -3.58
CA ARG A 33 -18.98 26.66 -3.52
C ARG A 33 -18.97 25.13 -3.65
N LEU A 34 -19.90 24.44 -2.97
CA LEU A 34 -20.05 23.00 -3.06
C LEU A 34 -20.55 22.60 -4.44
N ASP A 35 -21.56 23.31 -4.97
CA ASP A 35 -22.10 23.06 -6.32
C ASP A 35 -21.01 23.22 -7.38
N ARG A 36 -20.19 24.26 -7.31
CA ARG A 36 -19.05 24.44 -8.21
C ARG A 36 -18.06 23.27 -8.14
N VAL A 37 -17.64 22.86 -6.93
CA VAL A 37 -16.71 21.74 -6.79
C VAL A 37 -17.33 20.48 -7.37
N TYR A 38 -18.58 20.18 -7.04
CA TYR A 38 -19.27 18.99 -7.51
C TYR A 38 -19.42 18.95 -9.03
N THR A 39 -19.92 20.06 -9.63
CA THR A 39 -20.26 20.09 -11.06
C THR A 39 -19.06 20.30 -11.96
N THR A 40 -18.05 21.09 -11.54
CA THR A 40 -16.94 21.48 -12.40
C THR A 40 -15.64 20.73 -12.14
N ILE A 41 -15.53 20.03 -11.01
CA ILE A 41 -14.33 19.27 -10.65
C ILE A 41 -14.67 17.79 -10.50
N GLU A 42 -15.48 17.42 -9.49
CA GLU A 42 -15.68 16.01 -9.12
C GLU A 42 -16.38 15.19 -10.22
N MET A 43 -17.45 15.72 -10.80
CA MET A 43 -18.19 15.01 -11.84
C MET A 43 -17.40 14.83 -13.15
N PRO A 44 -16.69 15.84 -13.68
CA PRO A 44 -15.80 15.65 -14.83
C PRO A 44 -14.63 14.70 -14.55
N VAL A 45 -13.99 14.80 -13.37
CA VAL A 45 -12.87 13.92 -12.98
C VAL A 45 -13.31 12.45 -12.93
N ARG A 46 -14.53 12.16 -12.50
CA ARG A 46 -15.07 10.79 -12.50
C ARG A 46 -14.95 10.11 -13.86
N GLN A 47 -15.25 10.81 -14.95
CA GLN A 47 -15.15 10.25 -16.29
C GLN A 47 -13.71 9.93 -16.67
N ILE A 48 -12.78 10.82 -16.33
CA ILE A 48 -11.34 10.63 -16.59
C ILE A 48 -10.82 9.43 -15.79
N LEU A 49 -11.18 9.33 -14.52
CA LEU A 49 -10.76 8.21 -13.67
C LEU A 49 -11.31 6.87 -14.18
N PHE A 50 -12.56 6.85 -14.66
CA PHE A 50 -13.13 5.65 -15.27
C PHE A 50 -12.35 5.20 -16.52
N GLU A 51 -11.94 6.14 -17.36
CA GLU A 51 -11.11 5.83 -18.54
C GLU A 51 -9.74 5.33 -18.14
N MET A 52 -9.10 5.94 -17.13
CA MET A 52 -7.82 5.48 -16.58
C MET A 52 -7.91 4.07 -15.97
N GLU A 53 -8.99 3.77 -15.24
CA GLU A 53 -9.23 2.43 -14.68
C GLU A 53 -9.41 1.39 -15.80
N ARG A 54 -10.15 1.71 -16.84
CA ARG A 54 -10.36 0.82 -18.00
C ARG A 54 -9.09 0.59 -18.79
N GLU A 55 -8.32 1.64 -19.02
CA GLU A 55 -7.03 1.56 -19.73
C GLU A 55 -6.02 0.76 -18.91
N GLY A 56 -5.92 1.02 -17.62
CA GLY A 56 -4.94 0.38 -16.74
C GLY A 56 -3.51 0.78 -17.04
N VAL A 57 -2.58 0.18 -16.30
CA VAL A 57 -1.14 0.49 -16.33
C VAL A 57 -0.34 -0.72 -16.81
N MET A 58 0.56 -0.52 -17.75
CA MET A 58 1.43 -1.57 -18.25
C MET A 58 2.67 -1.73 -17.39
N LEU A 59 3.03 -2.99 -17.09
CA LEU A 59 4.18 -3.34 -16.27
C LEU A 59 5.16 -4.21 -17.05
N ASP A 60 6.45 -3.91 -16.91
CA ASP A 60 7.53 -4.85 -17.23
C ASP A 60 7.64 -5.89 -16.10
N THR A 61 6.95 -7.00 -16.29
CA THR A 61 6.94 -8.10 -15.30
C THR A 61 8.27 -8.84 -15.24
N ALA A 62 9.07 -8.84 -16.30
CA ALA A 62 10.40 -9.44 -16.31
C ALA A 62 11.36 -8.62 -15.44
N LEU A 63 11.33 -7.29 -15.56
CA LEU A 63 12.09 -6.39 -14.70
C LEU A 63 11.70 -6.54 -13.23
N LEU A 64 10.39 -6.63 -12.92
CA LEU A 64 9.94 -6.87 -11.55
C LEU A 64 10.37 -8.23 -11.00
N ALA A 65 10.40 -9.29 -11.82
CA ALA A 65 10.89 -10.61 -11.43
C ALA A 65 12.39 -10.59 -11.11
N ALA A 66 13.20 -9.91 -11.93
CA ALA A 66 14.64 -9.73 -11.68
C ALA A 66 14.87 -8.96 -10.36
N GLN A 67 14.16 -7.85 -10.16
CA GLN A 67 14.23 -7.08 -8.91
C GLN A 67 13.76 -7.89 -7.70
N SER A 68 12.73 -8.74 -7.86
CA SER A 68 12.27 -9.63 -6.78
C SER A 68 13.35 -10.63 -6.36
N ALA A 69 14.09 -11.19 -7.30
CA ALA A 69 15.21 -12.09 -7.01
C ALA A 69 16.33 -11.37 -6.25
N GLU A 70 16.72 -10.17 -6.68
CA GLU A 70 17.73 -9.35 -6.00
C GLU A 70 17.30 -8.99 -4.57
N LEU A 71 16.05 -8.52 -4.40
CA LEU A 71 15.50 -8.20 -3.08
C LEU A 71 15.40 -9.45 -2.20
N GLY A 72 15.08 -10.62 -2.78
CA GLY A 72 15.05 -11.89 -2.07
C GLY A 72 16.42 -12.28 -1.51
N ALA A 73 17.47 -12.18 -2.32
CA ALA A 73 18.83 -12.41 -1.86
C ALA A 73 19.25 -11.46 -0.73
N LYS A 74 18.84 -10.17 -0.83
CA LYS A 74 19.10 -9.19 0.21
C LYS A 74 18.32 -9.47 1.50
N VAL A 75 17.07 -9.90 1.41
CA VAL A 75 16.26 -10.34 2.57
C VAL A 75 16.95 -11.46 3.32
N MET A 76 17.41 -12.51 2.61
CA MET A 76 18.14 -13.64 3.21
C MET A 76 19.43 -13.19 3.90
N ALA A 77 20.23 -12.32 3.26
CA ALA A 77 21.46 -11.81 3.86
C ALA A 77 21.20 -11.00 5.14
N LEU A 78 20.14 -10.17 5.15
CA LEU A 78 19.74 -9.40 6.34
C LEU A 78 19.20 -10.28 7.46
N GLU A 79 18.49 -11.36 7.11
CA GLU A 79 18.00 -12.36 8.06
C GLU A 79 19.17 -13.08 8.74
N ASP A 80 20.14 -13.56 7.98
CA ASP A 80 21.36 -14.16 8.50
C ASP A 80 22.17 -13.20 9.38
N GLN A 81 22.25 -11.93 8.98
CA GLN A 81 22.91 -10.89 9.78
C GLN A 81 22.18 -10.66 11.10
N ALA A 82 20.83 -10.58 11.07
CA ALA A 82 20.03 -10.41 12.27
C ALA A 82 20.19 -11.60 13.23
N TYR A 83 20.24 -12.83 12.74
CA TYR A 83 20.48 -14.03 13.54
C TYR A 83 21.85 -14.02 14.20
N ARG A 84 22.90 -13.64 13.46
CA ARG A 84 24.26 -13.49 14.04
C ARG A 84 24.28 -12.43 15.15
N LEU A 85 23.64 -11.28 14.94
CA LEU A 85 23.56 -10.22 15.94
C LEU A 85 22.72 -10.58 17.16
N ALA A 86 21.63 -11.33 16.95
CA ALA A 86 20.79 -11.83 18.03
C ALA A 86 21.47 -12.98 18.82
N GLY A 87 22.28 -13.80 18.14
CA GLY A 87 22.87 -15.02 18.65
C GLY A 87 21.99 -16.25 18.46
N GLN A 88 20.83 -16.11 17.83
CA GLN A 88 19.88 -17.19 17.55
C GLN A 88 18.92 -16.82 16.41
N PRO A 89 18.34 -17.80 15.72
CA PRO A 89 17.23 -17.59 14.80
C PRO A 89 15.97 -17.08 15.53
N PHE A 90 15.22 -16.18 14.88
CA PHE A 90 13.92 -15.70 15.35
C PHE A 90 13.08 -15.16 14.18
N ASN A 91 11.79 -14.94 14.37
CA ASN A 91 10.93 -14.39 13.32
C ASN A 91 11.04 -12.86 13.26
N LEU A 92 11.72 -12.34 12.23
CA LEU A 92 11.89 -10.90 11.98
C LEU A 92 10.59 -10.20 11.57
N GLY A 93 9.56 -10.94 11.17
CA GLY A 93 8.22 -10.42 10.90
C GLY A 93 7.32 -10.30 12.14
N SER A 94 7.76 -10.83 13.29
CA SER A 94 6.97 -10.85 14.52
C SER A 94 7.39 -9.74 15.50
N PRO A 95 6.57 -8.72 15.75
CA PRO A 95 6.86 -7.69 16.76
C PRO A 95 7.15 -8.27 18.14
N LYS A 96 6.46 -9.37 18.51
CA LYS A 96 6.65 -10.05 19.79
C LYS A 96 8.05 -10.68 19.88
N HIS A 97 8.49 -11.42 18.87
CA HIS A 97 9.82 -12.03 18.86
C HIS A 97 10.91 -10.97 18.82
N ILE A 98 10.74 -9.91 18.03
CA ILE A 98 11.69 -8.78 18.01
C ILE A 98 11.78 -8.13 19.39
N GLY A 99 10.63 -7.87 20.03
CA GLY A 99 10.58 -7.29 21.38
C GLY A 99 11.29 -8.15 22.43
N ASP A 100 11.09 -9.48 22.38
CA ASP A 100 11.79 -10.40 23.28
C ASP A 100 13.31 -10.36 23.06
N ILE A 101 13.79 -10.43 21.82
CA ILE A 101 15.20 -10.35 21.49
C ILE A 101 15.80 -9.02 21.93
N LEU A 102 15.20 -7.89 21.58
CA LEU A 102 15.77 -6.57 21.83
C LEU A 102 15.73 -6.19 23.33
N PHE A 103 14.60 -6.36 23.98
CA PHE A 103 14.38 -5.81 25.30
C PHE A 103 14.61 -6.81 26.43
N THR A 104 14.25 -8.10 26.23
CA THR A 104 14.41 -9.14 27.25
C THR A 104 15.82 -9.74 27.21
N GLN A 105 16.30 -10.15 26.03
CA GLN A 105 17.56 -10.89 25.95
C GLN A 105 18.77 -9.97 25.78
N LYS A 106 18.68 -8.92 24.96
CA LYS A 106 19.78 -7.95 24.74
C LYS A 106 19.75 -6.78 25.69
N GLY A 107 18.66 -6.59 26.48
CA GLY A 107 18.56 -5.55 27.49
C GLY A 107 18.56 -4.12 26.95
N LEU A 108 18.14 -3.90 25.70
CA LEU A 108 18.07 -2.56 25.13
C LEU A 108 17.03 -1.69 25.87
N PRO A 109 17.22 -0.35 25.90
CA PRO A 109 16.29 0.53 26.59
C PRO A 109 14.90 0.54 25.92
N VAL A 110 13.84 0.47 26.72
CA VAL A 110 12.44 0.57 26.26
C VAL A 110 12.10 2.05 26.09
N ILE A 111 12.06 2.52 24.84
CA ILE A 111 11.78 3.93 24.51
C ILE A 111 10.28 4.23 24.56
N LYS A 112 9.43 3.26 24.12
CA LYS A 112 7.98 3.43 23.99
C LYS A 112 7.28 2.11 24.27
N LYS A 113 6.07 2.18 24.83
CA LYS A 113 5.19 1.01 25.03
C LYS A 113 3.97 1.09 24.11
N THR A 114 3.46 -0.07 23.73
CA THR A 114 2.18 -0.20 23.03
C THR A 114 1.02 0.12 23.98
N PRO A 115 -0.21 0.39 23.51
CA PRO A 115 -1.39 0.56 24.37
C PRO A 115 -1.63 -0.62 25.32
N GLY A 116 -1.19 -1.83 24.94
CA GLY A 116 -1.24 -3.03 25.79
C GLY A 116 -0.08 -3.17 26.78
N GLY A 117 0.78 -2.17 26.92
CA GLY A 117 1.88 -2.13 27.90
C GLY A 117 3.17 -2.84 27.47
N ALA A 118 3.19 -3.58 26.36
CA ALA A 118 4.39 -4.23 25.84
C ALA A 118 5.36 -3.20 25.22
N PRO A 119 6.69 -3.48 25.25
CA PRO A 119 7.66 -2.64 24.52
C PRO A 119 7.32 -2.54 23.04
N SER A 120 7.29 -1.32 22.49
CA SER A 120 7.05 -1.10 21.04
C SER A 120 8.30 -1.41 20.23
N THR A 121 8.08 -2.00 19.06
CA THR A 121 9.10 -2.22 18.04
C THR A 121 8.75 -1.49 16.74
N ASP A 122 7.98 -0.38 16.84
CA ASP A 122 7.64 0.44 15.68
C ASP A 122 8.88 1.10 15.04
N GLU A 123 8.68 1.69 13.87
CA GLU A 123 9.76 2.29 13.08
C GLU A 123 10.51 3.37 13.88
N GLU A 124 9.78 4.26 14.56
CA GLU A 124 10.35 5.33 15.37
C GLU A 124 11.27 4.80 16.50
N VAL A 125 10.84 3.72 17.16
CA VAL A 125 11.62 3.09 18.23
C VAL A 125 12.89 2.46 17.66
N LEU A 126 12.75 1.70 16.57
CA LEU A 126 13.91 1.06 15.94
C LEU A 126 14.90 2.08 15.35
N GLU A 127 14.43 3.22 14.79
CA GLU A 127 15.28 4.30 14.31
C GLU A 127 16.14 4.90 15.44
N LYS A 128 15.54 5.17 16.60
CA LYS A 128 16.27 5.67 17.76
C LYS A 128 17.29 4.67 18.27
N LEU A 129 16.92 3.39 18.35
CA LEU A 129 17.83 2.33 18.78
C LEU A 129 18.95 2.06 17.76
N ALA A 130 18.68 2.27 16.47
CA ALA A 130 19.65 2.05 15.41
C ALA A 130 20.84 3.02 15.42
N LEU A 131 20.77 4.11 16.18
CA LEU A 131 21.88 5.03 16.39
C LEU A 131 23.01 4.37 17.15
N ASP A 132 22.69 3.52 18.13
CA ASP A 132 23.66 2.92 19.05
C ASP A 132 23.81 1.40 18.87
N TYR A 133 22.81 0.74 18.23
CA TYR A 133 22.75 -0.72 18.18
C TYR A 133 22.61 -1.24 16.73
N PRO A 134 23.43 -2.23 16.31
CA PRO A 134 23.41 -2.74 14.93
C PRO A 134 22.19 -3.59 14.61
N LEU A 135 21.60 -4.33 15.57
CA LEU A 135 20.46 -5.19 15.33
C LEU A 135 19.19 -4.40 14.95
N PRO A 136 18.77 -3.33 15.64
CA PRO A 136 17.68 -2.46 15.19
C PRO A 136 17.88 -1.89 13.78
N LYS A 137 19.09 -1.50 13.43
CA LYS A 137 19.43 -1.01 12.07
C LYS A 137 19.18 -2.11 11.02
N THR A 138 19.63 -3.32 11.28
CA THR A 138 19.40 -4.48 10.39
C THR A 138 17.92 -4.79 10.26
N LEU A 139 17.15 -4.71 11.35
CA LEU A 139 15.69 -4.93 11.34
C LEU A 139 14.95 -3.87 10.51
N LEU A 140 15.34 -2.60 10.57
CA LEU A 140 14.76 -1.54 9.74
C LEU A 140 15.03 -1.80 8.26
N GLU A 141 16.26 -2.17 7.90
CA GLU A 141 16.59 -2.49 6.52
C GLU A 141 15.85 -3.73 6.03
N TYR A 142 15.78 -4.80 6.84
CA TYR A 142 14.98 -5.99 6.54
C TYR A 142 13.52 -5.65 6.29
N ARG A 143 12.88 -4.87 7.16
CA ARG A 143 11.47 -4.44 6.99
C ARG A 143 11.27 -3.68 5.69
N THR A 144 12.16 -2.77 5.38
CA THR A 144 12.10 -1.97 4.14
C THR A 144 12.19 -2.87 2.91
N VAL A 145 13.20 -3.74 2.84
CA VAL A 145 13.44 -4.62 1.69
C VAL A 145 12.33 -5.66 1.55
N SER A 146 11.92 -6.27 2.66
CA SER A 146 10.84 -7.26 2.68
C SER A 146 9.50 -6.66 2.22
N LYS A 147 9.18 -5.43 2.66
CA LYS A 147 7.99 -4.69 2.24
C LYS A 147 8.03 -4.38 0.74
N LEU A 148 9.16 -3.92 0.22
CA LEU A 148 9.32 -3.64 -1.22
C LEU A 148 9.08 -4.91 -2.03
N LYS A 149 9.68 -6.02 -1.61
CA LYS A 149 9.51 -7.31 -2.28
C LYS A 149 8.06 -7.77 -2.24
N SER A 150 7.48 -7.93 -1.07
CA SER A 150 6.15 -8.52 -0.90
C SER A 150 5.02 -7.65 -1.47
N THR A 151 5.13 -6.32 -1.33
CA THR A 151 4.06 -5.39 -1.72
C THR A 151 4.08 -5.06 -3.22
N TYR A 152 5.28 -5.00 -3.81
CA TYR A 152 5.41 -4.54 -5.20
C TYR A 152 5.93 -5.62 -6.14
N THR A 153 7.17 -6.10 -5.96
CA THR A 153 7.78 -6.97 -6.95
C THR A 153 7.15 -8.37 -7.05
N ASP A 154 6.59 -8.88 -5.94
CA ASP A 154 5.88 -10.18 -5.94
C ASP A 154 4.39 -10.03 -6.25
N LYS A 155 3.75 -8.96 -5.76
CA LYS A 155 2.30 -8.80 -5.85
C LYS A 155 1.86 -8.22 -7.18
N LEU A 156 2.50 -7.14 -7.66
CA LEU A 156 2.06 -6.44 -8.87
C LEU A 156 1.99 -7.34 -10.12
N PRO A 157 2.99 -8.21 -10.42
CA PRO A 157 2.90 -9.10 -11.57
C PRO A 157 1.69 -10.03 -11.55
N ARG A 158 1.25 -10.45 -10.35
CA ARG A 158 0.08 -11.33 -10.18
C ARG A 158 -1.25 -10.61 -10.39
N MET A 159 -1.25 -9.28 -10.38
CA MET A 159 -2.43 -8.44 -10.60
C MET A 159 -2.61 -8.03 -12.06
N VAL A 160 -1.69 -8.41 -12.93
CA VAL A 160 -1.84 -8.18 -14.37
C VAL A 160 -3.02 -8.98 -14.90
N ASN A 161 -4.00 -8.29 -15.46
CA ASN A 161 -5.15 -8.93 -16.08
C ASN A 161 -4.72 -9.64 -17.38
N PRO A 162 -4.93 -10.96 -17.51
CA PRO A 162 -4.46 -11.71 -18.66
C PRO A 162 -5.13 -11.32 -19.99
N LYS A 163 -6.29 -10.65 -19.95
CA LYS A 163 -6.98 -10.19 -21.16
C LYS A 163 -6.46 -8.86 -21.68
N THR A 164 -6.04 -7.96 -20.77
CA THR A 164 -5.57 -6.61 -21.15
C THR A 164 -4.04 -6.50 -21.12
N GLY A 165 -3.34 -7.40 -20.42
CA GLY A 165 -1.90 -7.31 -20.16
C GLY A 165 -1.53 -6.17 -19.21
N ARG A 166 -2.51 -5.58 -18.50
CA ARG A 166 -2.33 -4.40 -17.68
C ARG A 166 -2.85 -4.61 -16.25
N VAL A 167 -2.38 -3.79 -15.33
CA VAL A 167 -2.91 -3.70 -13.98
C VAL A 167 -3.97 -2.61 -13.94
N HIS A 168 -5.13 -2.93 -13.38
CA HIS A 168 -6.23 -2.01 -13.21
C HIS A 168 -6.42 -1.72 -11.73
N THR A 169 -6.19 -0.48 -11.34
CA THR A 169 -6.48 0.02 -9.98
C THR A 169 -7.88 0.61 -9.93
N ASN A 170 -8.41 0.81 -8.76
CA ASN A 170 -9.64 1.56 -8.53
C ASN A 170 -9.30 2.92 -7.90
N TYR A 171 -9.82 4.01 -8.46
CA TYR A 171 -9.61 5.36 -7.96
C TYR A 171 -10.81 5.86 -7.15
N GLY A 172 -10.56 6.25 -5.89
CA GLY A 172 -11.56 6.85 -5.00
C GLY A 172 -11.40 8.36 -4.91
N GLN A 173 -12.49 9.12 -5.18
CA GLN A 173 -12.48 10.59 -5.10
C GLN A 173 -12.78 11.09 -3.68
N ALA A 174 -13.71 10.47 -2.97
CA ALA A 174 -14.22 10.93 -1.68
C ALA A 174 -13.63 10.18 -0.47
N THR A 175 -12.47 9.54 -0.63
CA THR A 175 -11.85 8.72 0.42
C THR A 175 -11.07 9.55 1.44
N ALA A 176 -10.37 10.59 0.97
CA ALA A 176 -9.53 11.43 1.82
C ALA A 176 -10.19 12.79 2.07
N VAL A 177 -10.28 13.21 3.34
CA VAL A 177 -10.81 14.53 3.73
C VAL A 177 -10.03 15.72 3.15
N THR A 178 -8.80 15.47 2.67
CA THR A 178 -7.94 16.48 2.03
C THR A 178 -8.26 16.70 0.55
N GLY A 179 -9.23 15.99 -0.03
CA GLY A 179 -9.55 16.04 -1.46
C GLY A 179 -8.53 15.33 -2.36
N ARG A 180 -7.59 14.55 -1.78
CA ARG A 180 -6.68 13.70 -2.58
C ARG A 180 -7.42 12.48 -3.10
N LEU A 181 -7.08 12.07 -4.31
CA LEU A 181 -7.52 10.78 -4.85
C LEU A 181 -6.88 9.64 -4.05
N ALA A 182 -7.60 8.55 -3.91
CA ALA A 182 -7.08 7.28 -3.42
C ALA A 182 -6.91 6.30 -4.58
N SER A 183 -5.97 5.36 -4.47
CA SER A 183 -5.79 4.26 -5.41
C SER A 183 -5.78 2.95 -4.62
N ASN A 184 -6.64 2.00 -5.01
CA ASN A 184 -6.81 0.73 -4.32
C ASN A 184 -6.77 -0.43 -5.30
N ASP A 185 -6.31 -1.57 -4.83
CA ASP A 185 -6.27 -2.86 -5.53
C ASP A 185 -5.71 -2.83 -6.97
N PRO A 186 -4.42 -2.46 -7.12
CA PRO A 186 -3.41 -2.16 -6.10
C PRO A 186 -3.33 -0.66 -5.76
N ASN A 187 -2.76 -0.35 -4.58
CA ASN A 187 -2.41 1.03 -4.26
C ASN A 187 -1.13 1.44 -5.02
N LEU A 188 -1.29 2.25 -6.06
CA LEU A 188 -0.19 2.74 -6.89
C LEU A 188 0.42 4.06 -6.40
N GLN A 189 -0.20 4.72 -5.42
CA GLN A 189 0.27 6.00 -4.89
C GLN A 189 1.43 5.85 -3.91
N ASN A 190 1.54 4.69 -3.25
CA ASN A 190 2.53 4.45 -2.21
C ASN A 190 3.83 3.81 -2.71
N ILE A 191 4.09 3.82 -4.02
CA ILE A 191 5.34 3.31 -4.58
C ILE A 191 6.48 4.24 -4.14
N PRO A 192 7.49 3.72 -3.42
CA PRO A 192 8.54 4.54 -2.83
C PRO A 192 9.34 5.31 -3.89
N VAL A 193 9.66 6.57 -3.60
CA VAL A 193 10.44 7.46 -4.48
C VAL A 193 11.80 7.87 -3.90
N ARG A 194 11.95 7.74 -2.58
CA ARG A 194 13.14 8.25 -1.86
C ARG A 194 14.34 7.31 -1.94
N THR A 195 14.10 6.01 -1.96
CA THR A 195 15.17 4.99 -2.02
C THR A 195 15.50 4.58 -3.45
N VAL A 196 16.74 4.15 -3.71
CA VAL A 196 17.14 3.60 -5.02
C VAL A 196 16.29 2.40 -5.40
N ALA A 197 16.08 1.46 -4.49
CA ALA A 197 15.25 0.28 -4.73
C ALA A 197 13.79 0.65 -5.06
N GLY A 198 13.22 1.64 -4.37
CA GLY A 198 11.88 2.13 -4.66
C GLY A 198 11.77 2.78 -6.04
N ARG A 199 12.78 3.58 -6.44
CA ARG A 199 12.82 4.17 -7.79
C ARG A 199 12.90 3.10 -8.88
N ARG A 200 13.69 2.06 -8.69
CA ARG A 200 13.77 0.93 -9.64
C ARG A 200 12.44 0.21 -9.84
N ILE A 201 11.60 0.11 -8.82
CA ILE A 201 10.24 -0.43 -8.97
C ILE A 201 9.41 0.42 -9.94
N ARG A 202 9.58 1.74 -9.90
CA ARG A 202 8.87 2.66 -10.81
C ARG A 202 9.31 2.51 -12.27
N GLU A 203 10.56 2.10 -12.53
CA GLU A 203 11.06 1.82 -13.88
C GLU A 203 10.29 0.68 -14.57
N ALA A 204 9.64 -0.19 -13.80
CA ALA A 204 8.78 -1.24 -14.33
C ALA A 204 7.41 -0.74 -14.84
N PHE A 205 7.04 0.51 -14.53
CA PHE A 205 5.83 1.13 -15.08
C PHE A 205 6.18 1.75 -16.43
N VAL A 206 5.74 1.11 -17.51
CA VAL A 206 6.13 1.45 -18.86
C VAL A 206 4.93 1.94 -19.68
N ALA A 207 5.22 2.75 -20.69
CA ALA A 207 4.24 3.14 -21.70
C ALA A 207 4.36 2.24 -22.93
N PRO A 208 3.28 2.02 -23.68
CA PRO A 208 3.35 1.39 -25.00
C PRO A 208 4.23 2.20 -25.95
N SER A 209 4.74 1.54 -27.02
CA SER A 209 5.51 2.23 -28.05
C SER A 209 4.69 3.38 -28.67
N GLY A 210 5.28 4.57 -28.72
CA GLY A 210 4.65 5.77 -29.26
C GLY A 210 3.86 6.63 -28.26
N HIS A 211 3.95 6.32 -26.97
CA HIS A 211 3.32 7.08 -25.89
C HIS A 211 4.33 7.59 -24.87
#